data_136e84b23b7b05dc1c22316260821083
#
_entry.id   136e84b23b7b05dc1c22316260821083
#
_cell.length_a   1.000
_cell.length_b   1.000
_cell.length_c   1.000
_cell.angle_alpha   90.00
_cell.angle_beta   90.00
_cell.angle_gamma   90.00
#
_symmetry.space_group_name_H-M   'P 1'
#
loop_
_entity.id
_entity.type
_entity.pdbx_description
1 polymer ?
#
loop_
_entity_poly.entity_id
_entity_poly.type
_entity_poly.pdbx_seq_one_letter_code
_entity_poly.pdbx_strand_id
1 'polypeptide(L)'
;MTIKVVTFDLDDTLWPLRETILAAHKSANDFLASQVPSVKEILSTNKEREVWGQLIEKDPTMRHRLSELRFNVFKNILQSLGQTEQQAEKLSSEALQIFMNGRHQLTLFDGVEEVLAQLKEKYTLGVLTNGNADIKRLGIDHYFNFSFSAEELNDSKPSATHFKKAMEFTSEKAASICHIGDHTECDVEGALNAGCKAIWYNELN
;
A
#
# COMPACT_ATOMS: atom_id res chain seq x y z
N MET A 1 -0.19 3.91 -31.85
CA MET A 1 0.46 2.98 -30.90
C MET A 1 -0.64 2.26 -30.14
N THR A 2 -0.57 0.95 -30.02
CA THR A 2 -1.62 0.13 -29.40
C THR A 2 -1.21 -0.18 -27.96
N ILE A 3 -2.11 -0.02 -27.00
CA ILE A 3 -1.91 -0.45 -25.61
C ILE A 3 -1.90 -1.99 -25.57
N LYS A 4 -0.97 -2.55 -24.84
CA LYS A 4 -0.80 -3.99 -24.64
C LYS A 4 -0.82 -4.38 -23.16
N VAL A 5 -0.43 -3.45 -22.29
CA VAL A 5 -0.35 -3.63 -20.84
C VAL A 5 -1.21 -2.57 -20.17
N VAL A 6 -2.04 -3.00 -19.23
CA VAL A 6 -2.78 -2.10 -18.35
C VAL A 6 -2.33 -2.38 -16.93
N THR A 7 -1.90 -1.33 -16.23
CA THR A 7 -1.50 -1.44 -14.83
C THR A 7 -2.43 -0.62 -13.95
N PHE A 8 -2.65 -1.08 -12.74
CA PHE A 8 -3.55 -0.46 -11.77
C PHE A 8 -2.78 -0.08 -10.51
N ASP A 9 -3.09 1.09 -9.94
CA ASP A 9 -3.00 1.25 -8.51
C ASP A 9 -4.10 0.44 -7.82
N LEU A 10 -4.05 0.32 -6.51
CA LEU A 10 -4.98 -0.50 -5.74
C LEU A 10 -5.91 0.36 -4.87
N ASP A 11 -5.33 1.02 -3.87
CA ASP A 11 -6.06 1.79 -2.86
C ASP A 11 -6.75 3.00 -3.48
N ASP A 12 -8.02 3.23 -3.16
CA ASP A 12 -8.88 4.27 -3.73
C ASP A 12 -9.03 4.21 -5.28
N THR A 13 -8.48 3.15 -5.90
CA THR A 13 -8.65 2.83 -7.33
C THR A 13 -9.53 1.61 -7.56
N LEU A 14 -9.30 0.51 -6.83
CA LEU A 14 -10.10 -0.72 -6.92
C LEU A 14 -11.07 -0.89 -5.74
N TRP A 15 -10.83 -0.19 -4.63
CA TRP A 15 -11.64 -0.19 -3.41
C TRP A 15 -11.42 1.07 -2.59
N PRO A 16 -12.37 1.47 -1.71
CA PRO A 16 -12.18 2.58 -0.80
C PRO A 16 -11.26 2.18 0.36
N LEU A 17 -10.19 2.94 0.58
CA LEU A 17 -9.18 2.60 1.58
C LEU A 17 -9.51 3.13 2.98
N ARG A 18 -10.03 4.35 3.07
CA ARG A 18 -10.05 5.15 4.30
C ARG A 18 -10.65 4.43 5.51
N GLU A 19 -11.84 3.88 5.36
CA GLU A 19 -12.55 3.25 6.49
C GLU A 19 -11.86 1.96 6.93
N THR A 20 -11.38 1.17 5.96
CA THR A 20 -10.66 -0.07 6.22
C THR A 20 -9.37 0.18 6.99
N ILE A 21 -8.57 1.17 6.59
CA ILE A 21 -7.33 1.54 7.29
C ILE A 21 -7.61 2.03 8.70
N LEU A 22 -8.63 2.87 8.90
CA LEU A 22 -8.99 3.36 10.23
C LEU A 22 -9.45 2.22 11.15
N ALA A 23 -10.25 1.28 10.66
CA ALA A 23 -10.70 0.12 11.42
C ALA A 23 -9.54 -0.82 11.77
N ALA A 24 -8.65 -1.11 10.80
CA ALA A 24 -7.46 -1.92 11.01
C ALA A 24 -6.52 -1.31 12.05
N HIS A 25 -6.30 0.00 11.95
CA HIS A 25 -5.47 0.77 12.90
C HIS A 25 -6.07 0.72 14.31
N LYS A 26 -7.39 0.97 14.42
CA LYS A 26 -8.09 0.89 15.70
C LYS A 26 -7.96 -0.50 16.33
N SER A 27 -8.13 -1.57 15.57
CA SER A 27 -8.02 -2.94 16.09
C SER A 27 -6.61 -3.25 16.63
N ALA A 28 -5.56 -2.83 15.92
CA ALA A 28 -4.19 -2.98 16.38
C ALA A 28 -3.92 -2.16 17.67
N ASN A 29 -4.42 -0.94 17.73
CA ASN A 29 -4.28 -0.05 18.88
C ASN A 29 -5.05 -0.57 20.11
N ASP A 30 -6.27 -1.07 19.92
CA ASP A 30 -7.06 -1.70 20.98
C ASP A 30 -6.35 -2.94 21.54
N PHE A 31 -5.73 -3.75 20.69
CA PHE A 31 -4.91 -4.87 21.12
C PHE A 31 -3.72 -4.40 21.97
N LEU A 32 -2.92 -3.45 21.48
CA LEU A 32 -1.78 -2.93 22.24
C LEU A 32 -2.21 -2.34 23.59
N ALA A 33 -3.32 -1.60 23.64
CA ALA A 33 -3.85 -1.03 24.87
C ALA A 33 -4.35 -2.10 25.85
N SER A 34 -4.81 -3.26 25.37
CA SER A 34 -5.19 -4.41 26.21
C SER A 34 -3.99 -5.05 26.89
N GLN A 35 -2.83 -5.05 26.25
CA GLN A 35 -1.57 -5.62 26.76
C GLN A 35 -0.80 -4.61 27.63
N VAL A 36 -0.77 -3.35 27.23
CA VAL A 36 -0.06 -2.25 27.90
C VAL A 36 -1.00 -1.04 27.97
N PRO A 37 -1.81 -0.90 29.05
CA PRO A 37 -2.85 0.13 29.16
C PRO A 37 -2.37 1.57 28.92
N SER A 38 -1.15 1.90 29.31
CA SER A 38 -0.53 3.23 29.09
C SER A 38 -0.30 3.59 27.62
N VAL A 39 -0.34 2.61 26.70
CA VAL A 39 -0.29 2.86 25.25
C VAL A 39 -1.45 3.74 24.82
N LYS A 40 -2.63 3.61 25.44
CA LYS A 40 -3.85 4.34 25.06
C LYS A 40 -3.64 5.87 25.12
N GLU A 41 -2.89 6.34 26.11
CA GLU A 41 -2.59 7.77 26.25
C GLU A 41 -1.71 8.27 25.10
N ILE A 42 -0.74 7.46 24.66
CA ILE A 42 0.17 7.82 23.54
C ILE A 42 -0.59 7.82 22.22
N LEU A 43 -1.36 6.77 21.95
CA LEU A 43 -2.10 6.60 20.69
C LEU A 43 -3.25 7.60 20.52
N SER A 44 -3.71 8.23 21.61
CA SER A 44 -4.70 9.31 21.58
C SER A 44 -4.12 10.68 21.25
N THR A 45 -2.79 10.78 21.12
CA THR A 45 -2.06 12.03 20.90
C THR A 45 -1.34 12.03 19.54
N ASN A 46 -0.66 13.14 19.22
CA ASN A 46 0.21 13.22 18.04
C ASN A 46 1.53 12.45 18.19
N LYS A 47 1.80 11.81 19.33
CA LYS A 47 3.08 11.13 19.59
C LYS A 47 3.34 9.97 18.62
N GLU A 48 2.30 9.25 18.19
CA GLU A 48 2.47 8.21 17.18
C GLU A 48 2.98 8.81 15.87
N ARG A 49 2.40 9.95 15.44
CA ARG A 49 2.86 10.67 14.23
C ARG A 49 4.28 11.22 14.38
N GLU A 50 4.66 11.66 15.57
CA GLU A 50 6.02 12.13 15.87
C GLU A 50 7.03 10.97 15.75
N VAL A 51 6.74 9.79 16.32
CA VAL A 51 7.58 8.60 16.19
C VAL A 51 7.70 8.18 14.72
N TRP A 52 6.60 8.19 13.99
CA TRP A 52 6.58 7.93 12.55
C TRP A 52 7.52 8.89 11.78
N GLY A 53 7.42 10.17 12.04
CA GLY A 53 8.29 11.20 11.44
C GLY A 53 9.76 10.99 11.77
N GLN A 54 10.10 10.73 13.04
CA GLN A 54 11.47 10.48 13.50
C GLN A 54 12.11 9.26 12.83
N LEU A 55 11.34 8.19 12.61
CA LEU A 55 11.83 6.99 11.93
C LEU A 55 12.14 7.27 10.46
N ILE A 56 11.28 8.03 9.77
CA ILE A 56 11.53 8.44 8.38
C ILE A 56 12.70 9.43 8.30
N GLU A 57 12.85 10.34 9.25
CA GLU A 57 14.00 11.26 9.29
C GLU A 57 15.32 10.51 9.44
N LYS A 58 15.33 9.48 10.31
CA LYS A 58 16.50 8.62 10.54
C LYS A 58 16.83 7.73 9.34
N ASP A 59 15.82 7.17 8.70
CA ASP A 59 15.93 6.37 7.49
C ASP A 59 14.85 6.78 6.48
N PRO A 60 15.15 7.66 5.52
CA PRO A 60 14.18 8.12 4.53
C PRO A 60 13.57 7.02 3.66
N THR A 61 14.22 5.85 3.56
CA THR A 61 13.69 4.72 2.77
C THR A 61 12.56 4.00 3.48
N MET A 62 12.39 4.18 4.79
CA MET A 62 11.26 3.65 5.55
C MET A 62 9.89 4.06 4.99
N ARG A 63 9.81 5.23 4.33
CA ARG A 63 8.56 5.67 3.68
C ARG A 63 8.03 4.72 2.62
N HIS A 64 8.91 3.90 2.05
CA HIS A 64 8.57 2.90 1.04
C HIS A 64 8.21 1.54 1.65
N ARG A 65 8.53 1.32 2.95
CA ARG A 65 8.35 0.06 3.67
C ARG A 65 7.34 0.22 4.80
N LEU A 66 6.07 0.44 4.41
CA LEU A 66 4.99 0.80 5.33
C LEU A 66 4.75 -0.23 6.44
N SER A 67 4.90 -1.52 6.14
CA SER A 67 4.73 -2.59 7.13
C SER A 67 5.85 -2.57 8.17
N GLU A 68 7.10 -2.42 7.73
CA GLU A 68 8.26 -2.28 8.60
C GLU A 68 8.20 -1.00 9.43
N LEU A 69 7.82 0.11 8.80
CA LEU A 69 7.66 1.39 9.49
C LEU A 69 6.62 1.29 10.60
N ARG A 70 5.45 0.70 10.35
CA ARG A 70 4.40 0.50 11.35
C ARG A 70 4.86 -0.38 12.49
N PHE A 71 5.54 -1.49 12.20
CA PHE A 71 6.14 -2.34 13.22
C PHE A 71 7.09 -1.56 14.12
N ASN A 72 7.99 -0.77 13.53
CA ASN A 72 8.96 0.03 14.28
C ASN A 72 8.28 1.15 15.10
N VAL A 73 7.20 1.74 14.63
CA VAL A 73 6.41 2.71 15.41
C VAL A 73 5.84 2.06 16.66
N PHE A 74 5.18 0.90 16.54
CA PHE A 74 4.67 0.17 17.70
C PHE A 74 5.78 -0.21 18.67
N LYS A 75 6.90 -0.73 18.15
CA LYS A 75 8.05 -1.12 18.96
C LYS A 75 8.63 0.06 19.75
N ASN A 76 8.85 1.21 19.11
CA ASN A 76 9.38 2.40 19.77
C ASN A 76 8.43 2.91 20.85
N ILE A 77 7.12 2.92 20.60
CA ILE A 77 6.12 3.33 21.59
C ILE A 77 6.17 2.40 22.80
N LEU A 78 6.16 1.08 22.59
CA LEU A 78 6.22 0.10 23.67
C LEU A 78 7.50 0.20 24.51
N GLN A 79 8.65 0.40 23.86
CA GLN A 79 9.92 0.62 24.54
C GLN A 79 9.92 1.92 25.37
N SER A 80 9.34 2.98 24.86
CA SER A 80 9.20 4.25 25.59
C SER A 80 8.34 4.11 26.87
N LEU A 81 7.49 3.08 26.92
CA LEU A 81 6.65 2.71 28.04
C LEU A 81 7.30 1.66 28.97
N GLY A 82 8.58 1.37 28.78
CA GLY A 82 9.35 0.48 29.64
C GLY A 82 9.24 -1.01 29.30
N GLN A 83 8.65 -1.37 28.15
CA GLN A 83 8.66 -2.76 27.72
C GLN A 83 10.07 -3.19 27.31
N THR A 84 10.46 -4.42 27.66
CA THR A 84 11.73 -4.98 27.20
C THR A 84 11.75 -5.13 25.69
N GLU A 85 12.94 -5.20 25.09
CA GLU A 85 13.12 -5.43 23.65
C GLU A 85 12.28 -6.61 23.15
N GLN A 86 12.39 -7.75 23.82
CA GLN A 86 11.67 -8.97 23.45
C GLN A 86 10.14 -8.82 23.55
N GLN A 87 9.65 -8.15 24.59
CA GLN A 87 8.21 -7.89 24.75
C GLN A 87 7.70 -6.91 23.68
N ALA A 88 8.44 -5.83 23.42
CA ALA A 88 8.11 -4.86 22.41
C ALA A 88 8.06 -5.50 21.01
N GLU A 89 9.04 -6.31 20.64
CA GLU A 89 9.04 -7.04 19.36
C GLU A 89 7.85 -7.98 19.21
N LYS A 90 7.56 -8.78 20.24
CA LYS A 90 6.44 -9.71 20.22
C LYS A 90 5.11 -8.98 20.03
N LEU A 91 4.83 -7.98 20.86
CA LEU A 91 3.57 -7.23 20.82
C LEU A 91 3.43 -6.44 19.52
N SER A 92 4.52 -5.87 18.99
CA SER A 92 4.50 -5.16 17.72
C SER A 92 4.21 -6.07 16.53
N SER A 93 4.77 -7.29 16.55
CA SER A 93 4.50 -8.30 15.53
C SER A 93 3.03 -8.74 15.55
N GLU A 94 2.46 -8.98 16.73
CA GLU A 94 1.05 -9.34 16.88
C GLU A 94 0.13 -8.19 16.45
N ALA A 95 0.44 -6.95 16.84
CA ALA A 95 -0.31 -5.77 16.45
C ALA A 95 -0.26 -5.53 14.92
N LEU A 96 0.92 -5.70 14.31
CA LEU A 96 1.06 -5.63 12.85
C LEU A 96 0.22 -6.70 12.16
N GLN A 97 0.21 -7.93 12.66
CA GLN A 97 -0.60 -9.02 12.11
C GLN A 97 -2.10 -8.68 12.18
N ILE A 98 -2.56 -8.12 13.31
CA ILE A 98 -3.96 -7.67 13.47
C ILE A 98 -4.28 -6.55 12.49
N PHE A 99 -3.39 -5.57 12.36
CA PHE A 99 -3.53 -4.50 11.37
C PHE A 99 -3.63 -5.07 9.95
N MET A 100 -2.70 -5.94 9.56
CA MET A 100 -2.69 -6.53 8.21
C MET A 100 -3.91 -7.40 7.93
N ASN A 101 -4.45 -8.08 8.93
CA ASN A 101 -5.71 -8.81 8.80
C ASN A 101 -6.88 -7.85 8.53
N GLY A 102 -6.99 -6.77 9.30
CA GLY A 102 -8.03 -5.74 9.10
C GLY A 102 -7.86 -5.00 7.77
N ARG A 103 -6.62 -4.70 7.37
CA ARG A 103 -6.27 -4.04 6.11
C ARG A 103 -6.80 -4.78 4.87
N HIS A 104 -6.96 -6.09 4.96
CA HIS A 104 -7.47 -6.92 3.87
C HIS A 104 -8.97 -7.24 3.98
N GLN A 105 -9.68 -6.67 4.97
CA GLN A 105 -11.15 -6.74 5.06
C GLN A 105 -11.77 -5.57 4.30
N LEU A 106 -11.76 -5.64 3.01
CA LEU A 106 -12.25 -4.59 2.13
C LEU A 106 -13.24 -5.16 1.09
N THR A 107 -13.99 -4.26 0.47
CA THR A 107 -14.91 -4.59 -0.62
C THR A 107 -14.47 -3.79 -1.85
N LEU A 108 -14.37 -4.47 -2.97
CA LEU A 108 -14.09 -3.82 -4.26
C LEU A 108 -15.22 -2.84 -4.62
N PHE A 109 -14.89 -1.82 -5.39
CA PHE A 109 -15.93 -1.00 -6.03
C PHE A 109 -16.80 -1.86 -6.97
N ASP A 110 -18.04 -1.46 -7.13
CA ASP A 110 -18.98 -2.15 -8.01
C ASP A 110 -18.43 -2.22 -9.46
N GLY A 111 -18.49 -3.40 -10.04
CA GLY A 111 -18.06 -3.65 -11.41
C GLY A 111 -16.55 -3.88 -11.61
N VAL A 112 -15.72 -3.78 -10.57
CA VAL A 112 -14.26 -3.97 -10.70
C VAL A 112 -13.92 -5.35 -11.24
N GLU A 113 -14.51 -6.41 -10.68
CA GLU A 113 -14.21 -7.77 -11.12
C GLU A 113 -14.58 -8.03 -12.58
N GLU A 114 -15.74 -7.52 -13.02
CA GLU A 114 -16.18 -7.63 -14.42
C GLU A 114 -15.22 -6.89 -15.37
N VAL A 115 -14.78 -5.68 -14.97
CA VAL A 115 -13.85 -4.88 -15.79
C VAL A 115 -12.49 -5.58 -15.86
N LEU A 116 -11.95 -6.06 -14.74
CA LEU A 116 -10.68 -6.79 -14.71
C LEU A 116 -10.73 -8.06 -15.58
N ALA A 117 -11.82 -8.83 -15.48
CA ALA A 117 -12.03 -10.04 -16.31
C ALA A 117 -12.03 -9.70 -17.81
N GLN A 118 -12.77 -8.66 -18.23
CA GLN A 118 -12.84 -8.24 -19.64
C GLN A 118 -11.49 -7.70 -20.15
N LEU A 119 -10.77 -6.94 -19.32
CA LEU A 119 -9.47 -6.40 -19.71
C LEU A 119 -8.41 -7.49 -19.82
N LYS A 120 -8.43 -8.49 -18.93
CA LYS A 120 -7.50 -9.63 -18.95
C LYS A 120 -7.57 -10.44 -20.24
N GLU A 121 -8.72 -10.50 -20.92
CA GLU A 121 -8.85 -11.16 -22.21
C GLU A 121 -8.05 -10.48 -23.34
N LYS A 122 -7.72 -9.19 -23.18
CA LYS A 122 -7.17 -8.34 -24.25
C LYS A 122 -5.78 -7.79 -23.92
N TYR A 123 -5.44 -7.67 -22.64
CA TYR A 123 -4.24 -7.00 -22.16
C TYR A 123 -3.51 -7.84 -21.11
N THR A 124 -2.22 -7.65 -21.00
CA THR A 124 -1.48 -8.06 -19.82
C THR A 124 -1.82 -7.11 -18.68
N LEU A 125 -2.32 -7.63 -17.56
CA LEU A 125 -2.66 -6.81 -16.40
C LEU A 125 -1.57 -6.86 -15.33
N GLY A 126 -1.30 -5.73 -14.68
CA GLY A 126 -0.35 -5.63 -13.58
C GLY A 126 -0.80 -4.68 -12.49
N VAL A 127 -0.20 -4.81 -11.33
CA VAL A 127 -0.38 -3.91 -10.19
C VAL A 127 0.89 -3.12 -9.95
N LEU A 128 0.76 -1.80 -9.75
CA LEU A 128 1.83 -0.90 -9.34
C LEU A 128 1.31 -0.06 -8.17
N THR A 129 1.66 -0.42 -6.94
CA THR A 129 1.10 0.23 -5.74
C THR A 129 2.15 0.80 -4.80
N ASN A 130 1.85 1.94 -4.19
CA ASN A 130 2.60 2.48 -3.06
C ASN A 130 2.16 1.88 -1.72
N GLY A 131 1.03 1.19 -1.71
CA GLY A 131 0.48 0.53 -0.53
C GLY A 131 1.09 -0.85 -0.25
N ASN A 132 0.58 -1.49 0.80
CA ASN A 132 0.98 -2.82 1.25
C ASN A 132 -0.15 -3.86 1.20
N ALA A 133 -1.13 -3.65 0.31
CA ALA A 133 -2.17 -4.65 0.05
C ALA A 133 -1.59 -5.84 -0.71
N ASP A 134 -1.97 -7.04 -0.28
CA ASP A 134 -1.62 -8.30 -0.95
C ASP A 134 -2.82 -8.82 -1.74
N ILE A 135 -2.73 -8.75 -3.07
CA ILE A 135 -3.79 -9.19 -3.98
C ILE A 135 -4.13 -10.68 -3.84
N LYS A 136 -3.19 -11.52 -3.34
CA LYS A 136 -3.44 -12.94 -3.08
C LYS A 136 -4.36 -13.11 -1.88
N ARG A 137 -4.12 -12.35 -0.81
CA ARG A 137 -5.00 -12.35 0.38
C ARG A 137 -6.40 -11.84 0.07
N LEU A 138 -6.53 -11.00 -0.96
CA LEU A 138 -7.80 -10.48 -1.45
C LEU A 138 -8.49 -11.42 -2.46
N GLY A 139 -7.80 -12.45 -2.93
CA GLY A 139 -8.34 -13.42 -3.91
C GLY A 139 -8.48 -12.89 -5.33
N ILE A 140 -7.85 -11.74 -5.64
CA ILE A 140 -7.91 -11.10 -6.97
C ILE A 140 -6.61 -11.26 -7.77
N ASP A 141 -5.62 -11.95 -7.24
CA ASP A 141 -4.33 -12.19 -7.90
C ASP A 141 -4.47 -12.88 -9.26
N HIS A 142 -5.53 -13.68 -9.40
CA HIS A 142 -5.83 -14.39 -10.64
C HIS A 142 -6.14 -13.49 -11.84
N TYR A 143 -6.46 -12.21 -11.64
CA TYR A 143 -6.61 -11.23 -12.72
C TYR A 143 -5.28 -10.69 -13.25
N PHE A 144 -4.22 -10.69 -12.44
CA PHE A 144 -2.97 -10.01 -12.73
C PHE A 144 -1.84 -10.96 -13.11
N ASN A 145 -0.99 -10.51 -14.01
CA ASN A 145 0.21 -11.23 -14.43
C ASN A 145 1.41 -10.91 -13.53
N PHE A 146 1.41 -9.74 -12.92
CA PHE A 146 2.44 -9.26 -12.00
C PHE A 146 1.89 -8.22 -11.02
N SER A 147 2.61 -8.06 -9.90
CA SER A 147 2.35 -7.02 -8.91
C SER A 147 3.69 -6.51 -8.38
N PHE A 148 3.86 -5.20 -8.32
CA PHE A 148 5.02 -4.56 -7.73
C PHE A 148 4.58 -3.51 -6.72
N SER A 149 5.02 -3.65 -5.47
CA SER A 149 4.77 -2.73 -4.38
C SER A 149 5.98 -1.85 -4.09
N ALA A 150 5.74 -0.72 -3.43
CA ALA A 150 6.82 0.14 -2.95
C ALA A 150 7.74 -0.59 -1.97
N GLU A 151 7.22 -1.49 -1.14
CA GLU A 151 8.02 -2.29 -0.21
C GLU A 151 9.00 -3.21 -0.94
N GLU A 152 8.54 -3.88 -2.02
CA GLU A 152 9.39 -4.75 -2.85
C GLU A 152 10.49 -3.97 -3.58
N LEU A 153 10.14 -2.80 -4.13
CA LEU A 153 11.05 -2.00 -4.95
C LEU A 153 11.92 -1.05 -4.13
N ASN A 154 11.63 -0.89 -2.83
CA ASN A 154 12.21 0.12 -1.96
C ASN A 154 12.19 1.52 -2.59
N ASP A 155 11.11 1.82 -3.32
CA ASP A 155 10.87 3.08 -4.02
C ASP A 155 9.35 3.26 -4.25
N SER A 156 8.88 4.48 -4.41
CA SER A 156 7.45 4.79 -4.55
C SER A 156 7.18 5.62 -5.79
N LYS A 157 6.02 5.44 -6.42
CA LYS A 157 5.46 6.40 -7.37
C LYS A 157 5.40 7.79 -6.69
N PRO A 158 5.74 8.89 -7.36
CA PRO A 158 5.87 9.07 -8.82
C PRO A 158 7.23 8.68 -9.42
N SER A 159 8.15 8.04 -8.66
CA SER A 159 9.39 7.53 -9.25
C SER A 159 9.10 6.58 -10.41
N ALA A 160 9.97 6.61 -11.42
CA ALA A 160 9.82 5.77 -12.60
C ALA A 160 10.07 4.28 -12.34
N THR A 161 10.50 3.87 -11.15
CA THR A 161 10.95 2.50 -10.84
C THR A 161 9.83 1.46 -11.08
N HIS A 162 8.62 1.69 -10.60
CA HIS A 162 7.48 0.80 -10.82
C HIS A 162 7.20 0.61 -12.34
N PHE A 163 7.15 1.71 -13.07
CA PHE A 163 6.89 1.69 -14.52
C PHE A 163 8.00 1.00 -15.30
N LYS A 164 9.27 1.21 -14.92
CA LYS A 164 10.43 0.51 -15.50
C LYS A 164 10.36 -0.99 -15.24
N LYS A 165 9.98 -1.40 -14.03
CA LYS A 165 9.77 -2.81 -13.68
C LYS A 165 8.66 -3.46 -14.52
N ALA A 166 7.55 -2.75 -14.75
CA ALA A 166 6.49 -3.22 -15.64
C ALA A 166 6.99 -3.39 -17.09
N MET A 167 7.78 -2.43 -17.61
CA MET A 167 8.41 -2.53 -18.93
C MET A 167 9.37 -3.72 -19.03
N GLU A 168 10.21 -3.92 -18.00
CA GLU A 168 11.14 -5.06 -17.94
C GLU A 168 10.40 -6.40 -17.95
N PHE A 169 9.40 -6.54 -17.08
CA PHE A 169 8.61 -7.77 -16.93
C PHE A 169 7.87 -8.13 -18.22
N THR A 170 7.25 -7.14 -18.85
CA THR A 170 6.42 -7.37 -20.05
C THR A 170 7.21 -7.33 -21.35
N SER A 171 8.47 -6.87 -21.34
CA SER A 171 9.28 -6.57 -22.52
C SER A 171 8.60 -5.57 -23.48
N GLU A 172 7.71 -4.71 -22.94
CA GLU A 172 6.98 -3.71 -23.71
C GLU A 172 7.55 -2.31 -23.50
N LYS A 173 7.35 -1.44 -24.49
CA LYS A 173 7.76 -0.03 -24.40
C LYS A 173 6.76 0.77 -23.57
N ALA A 174 7.22 1.80 -22.91
CA ALA A 174 6.38 2.69 -22.10
C ALA A 174 5.08 3.11 -22.82
N ALA A 175 5.17 3.51 -24.09
CA ALA A 175 4.01 3.96 -24.88
C ALA A 175 2.95 2.87 -25.15
N SER A 176 3.23 1.60 -24.83
CA SER A 176 2.28 0.47 -24.91
C SER A 176 1.67 0.13 -23.54
N ILE A 177 2.05 0.85 -22.48
CA ILE A 177 1.55 0.68 -21.11
C ILE A 177 0.60 1.82 -20.77
N CYS A 178 -0.55 1.50 -20.18
CA CYS A 178 -1.49 2.45 -19.63
C CYS A 178 -1.66 2.17 -18.13
N HIS A 179 -1.37 3.14 -17.27
CA HIS A 179 -1.59 3.06 -15.83
C HIS A 179 -2.91 3.72 -15.45
N ILE A 180 -3.64 3.10 -14.53
CA ILE A 180 -4.91 3.59 -14.00
C ILE A 180 -4.73 3.76 -12.50
N GLY A 181 -5.01 4.95 -11.98
CA GLY A 181 -4.93 5.24 -10.55
C GLY A 181 -5.62 6.55 -10.20
N ASP A 182 -5.84 6.75 -8.88
CA ASP A 182 -6.60 7.89 -8.35
C ASP A 182 -5.71 9.11 -8.03
N HIS A 183 -4.43 8.88 -7.72
CA HIS A 183 -3.54 9.94 -7.26
C HIS A 183 -2.87 10.67 -8.42
N THR A 184 -3.23 11.95 -8.65
CA THR A 184 -2.75 12.74 -9.79
C THR A 184 -1.22 12.78 -9.89
N GLU A 185 -0.49 13.01 -8.79
CA GLU A 185 0.97 13.08 -8.80
C GLU A 185 1.61 11.68 -8.96
N CYS A 186 1.19 10.72 -8.12
CA CYS A 186 1.83 9.40 -8.09
C CYS A 186 1.52 8.58 -9.34
N ASP A 187 0.25 8.55 -9.75
CA ASP A 187 -0.21 7.66 -10.82
C ASP A 187 -0.21 8.34 -12.18
N VAL A 188 -0.81 9.54 -12.27
CA VAL A 188 -0.95 10.20 -13.57
C VAL A 188 0.37 10.81 -14.01
N GLU A 189 0.93 11.73 -13.21
CA GLU A 189 2.19 12.39 -13.57
C GLU A 189 3.36 11.39 -13.57
N GLY A 190 3.40 10.46 -12.57
CA GLY A 190 4.42 9.42 -12.52
C GLY A 190 4.43 8.55 -13.78
N ALA A 191 3.27 8.10 -14.26
CA ALA A 191 3.16 7.32 -15.48
C ALA A 191 3.56 8.14 -16.73
N LEU A 192 3.07 9.37 -16.86
CA LEU A 192 3.39 10.24 -17.98
C LEU A 192 4.90 10.57 -18.04
N ASN A 193 5.52 10.85 -16.88
CA ASN A 193 6.96 11.11 -16.78
C ASN A 193 7.81 9.87 -17.13
N ALA A 194 7.28 8.67 -16.89
CA ALA A 194 7.90 7.43 -17.34
C ALA A 194 7.68 7.11 -18.84
N GLY A 195 6.90 7.95 -19.55
CA GLY A 195 6.56 7.79 -20.96
C GLY A 195 5.38 6.86 -21.22
N CYS A 196 4.69 6.41 -20.16
CA CYS A 196 3.47 5.61 -20.24
C CYS A 196 2.25 6.49 -20.56
N LYS A 197 1.10 5.85 -20.80
CA LYS A 197 -0.21 6.49 -20.78
C LYS A 197 -0.78 6.42 -19.38
N ALA A 198 -1.69 7.34 -19.05
CA ALA A 198 -2.40 7.35 -17.78
C ALA A 198 -3.90 7.57 -17.97
N ILE A 199 -4.67 6.95 -17.09
CA ILE A 199 -6.09 7.24 -16.88
C ILE A 199 -6.23 7.63 -15.42
N TRP A 200 -6.75 8.81 -15.18
CA TRP A 200 -7.08 9.25 -13.83
C TRP A 200 -8.45 8.68 -13.43
N TYR A 201 -8.45 7.82 -12.43
CA TYR A 201 -9.67 7.38 -11.78
C TYR A 201 -10.08 8.42 -10.73
N ASN A 202 -11.30 8.95 -10.84
CA ASN A 202 -11.83 9.91 -9.88
C ASN A 202 -13.28 9.53 -9.52
N GLU A 203 -13.45 8.94 -8.35
CA GLU A 203 -14.75 8.48 -7.85
C GLU A 203 -15.78 9.62 -7.68
N LEU A 204 -15.29 10.87 -7.51
CA LEU A 204 -16.16 12.01 -7.20
C LEU A 204 -16.69 12.74 -8.45
N ASN A 205 -16.36 12.31 -9.67
CA ASN A 205 -16.79 12.94 -10.93
C ASN A 205 -17.38 11.92 -11.89
#